data_3dd0337cf9a34e5be4123b683fd1e603
#
_entry.id   3dd0337cf9a34e5be4123b683fd1e603
#
_cell.length_a   1.000
_cell.length_b   1.000
_cell.length_c   1.000
_cell.angle_alpha   90.00
_cell.angle_beta   90.00
_cell.angle_gamma   90.00
#
_symmetry.space_group_name_H-M   'P 1'
#
loop_
_entity.id
_entity.type
_entity.pdbx_description
1 polymer ?
#
loop_
_entity_poly.entity_id
_entity_poly.type
_entity_poly.pdbx_seq_one_letter_code
_entity_poly.pdbx_strand_id
1 'polypeptide(L)'
;MSYEFDQDPAVKEFALRVRNFINSEVIPHEPELNPNSHGINPQLRVVLQDKARSANVFAPTAPKEFGGHGFNHVAQAVILEESGRSLLGPTAMNCAAPDEGNILLLHKIATPDQRAKYLAPLSRGEIRS
;
A
#
# COMPACT_ATOMS: atom_id res chain seq x y z
N MET A 1 -3.82 27.42 8.14
CA MET A 1 -2.39 27.34 7.76
C MET A 1 -2.20 25.99 7.10
N SER A 2 -2.10 25.96 5.77
CA SER A 2 -1.76 24.72 5.10
C SER A 2 -0.24 24.55 5.20
N TYR A 3 0.19 23.51 5.88
CA TYR A 3 1.56 23.05 5.74
C TYR A 3 1.70 22.39 4.38
N GLU A 4 1.95 23.18 3.35
CA GLU A 4 2.42 22.64 2.10
C GLU A 4 3.84 22.12 2.32
N PHE A 5 3.95 20.84 2.59
CA PHE A 5 5.22 20.18 2.36
C PHE A 5 5.54 20.35 0.88
N ASP A 6 6.66 21.00 0.59
CA ASP A 6 7.11 21.20 -0.79
C ASP A 6 7.36 19.82 -1.40
N GLN A 7 6.38 19.34 -2.17
CA GLN A 7 6.37 18.00 -2.71
C GLN A 7 6.99 18.03 -4.10
N ASP A 8 7.91 17.08 -4.33
CA ASP A 8 8.39 16.76 -5.67
C ASP A 8 7.17 16.55 -6.61
N PRO A 9 7.16 17.11 -7.82
CA PRO A 9 6.10 16.90 -8.80
C PRO A 9 5.76 15.43 -9.05
N ALA A 10 6.74 14.53 -9.01
CA ALA A 10 6.52 13.09 -9.13
C ALA A 10 5.71 12.51 -7.96
N VAL A 11 5.90 13.03 -6.75
CA VAL A 11 5.13 12.63 -5.57
C VAL A 11 3.70 13.14 -5.67
N LYS A 12 3.50 14.38 -6.10
CA LYS A 12 2.15 14.95 -6.34
C LYS A 12 1.38 14.15 -7.38
N GLU A 13 2.03 13.79 -8.47
CA GLU A 13 1.42 12.96 -9.53
C GLU A 13 1.03 11.58 -8.99
N PHE A 14 1.91 10.94 -8.24
CA PHE A 14 1.64 9.63 -7.65
C PHE A 14 0.48 9.71 -6.64
N ALA A 15 0.46 10.70 -5.76
CA ALA A 15 -0.60 10.92 -4.80
C ALA A 15 -1.96 11.14 -5.49
N LEU A 16 -1.99 11.90 -6.59
CA LEU A 16 -3.19 12.09 -7.40
C LEU A 16 -3.66 10.76 -8.03
N ARG A 17 -2.73 9.95 -8.51
CA ARG A 17 -3.03 8.61 -9.04
C ARG A 17 -3.64 7.71 -7.97
N VAL A 18 -3.10 7.74 -6.75
CA VAL A 18 -3.66 7.03 -5.59
C VAL A 18 -5.06 7.52 -5.29
N ARG A 19 -5.28 8.82 -5.21
CA ARG A 19 -6.61 9.42 -4.98
C ARG A 19 -7.63 8.93 -6.00
N ASN A 20 -7.27 8.96 -7.28
CA ASN A 20 -8.14 8.51 -8.36
C ASN A 20 -8.45 7.01 -8.24
N PHE A 21 -7.44 6.19 -7.95
CA PHE A 21 -7.59 4.76 -7.72
C PHE A 21 -8.54 4.48 -6.54
N ILE A 22 -8.33 5.13 -5.41
CA ILE A 22 -9.19 4.96 -4.23
C ILE A 22 -10.64 5.35 -4.54
N ASN A 23 -10.85 6.48 -5.20
CA ASN A 23 -12.20 6.96 -5.51
C ASN A 23 -12.93 6.04 -6.49
N SER A 24 -12.25 5.56 -7.54
CA SER A 24 -12.90 4.82 -8.62
C SER A 24 -12.98 3.32 -8.39
N GLU A 25 -11.96 2.73 -7.73
CA GLU A 25 -11.80 1.28 -7.64
C GLU A 25 -11.99 0.72 -6.23
N VAL A 26 -11.81 1.53 -5.19
CA VAL A 26 -11.82 1.05 -3.80
C VAL A 26 -13.10 1.46 -3.07
N ILE A 27 -13.45 2.74 -3.05
CA ILE A 27 -14.64 3.24 -2.34
C ILE A 27 -15.93 2.52 -2.76
N PRO A 28 -16.16 2.19 -4.04
CA PRO A 28 -17.36 1.43 -4.44
C PRO A 28 -17.53 0.07 -3.75
N HIS A 29 -16.44 -0.50 -3.20
CA HIS A 29 -16.46 -1.77 -2.48
C HIS A 29 -16.66 -1.63 -0.96
N GLU A 30 -16.71 -0.41 -0.42
CA GLU A 30 -16.94 -0.21 1.02
C GLU A 30 -18.21 -0.87 1.57
N PRO A 31 -19.34 -0.93 0.83
CA PRO A 31 -20.52 -1.65 1.29
C PRO A 31 -20.31 -3.15 1.51
N GLU A 32 -19.26 -3.75 0.96
CA GLU A 32 -18.90 -5.16 1.17
C GLU A 32 -18.15 -5.40 2.48
N LEU A 33 -17.77 -4.33 3.21
CA LEU A 33 -17.17 -4.45 4.55
C LEU A 33 -18.20 -5.01 5.53
N ASN A 34 -17.81 -6.09 6.20
CA ASN A 34 -18.61 -6.62 7.31
C ASN A 34 -18.19 -5.93 8.62
N PRO A 35 -19.08 -5.18 9.29
CA PRO A 35 -18.74 -4.48 10.53
C PRO A 35 -18.29 -5.42 11.67
N ASN A 36 -18.68 -6.70 11.59
CA ASN A 36 -18.36 -7.72 12.61
C ASN A 36 -17.13 -8.57 12.23
N SER A 37 -16.46 -8.25 11.12
CA SER A 37 -15.27 -8.97 10.65
C SER A 37 -14.02 -8.12 10.87
N HIS A 38 -12.97 -8.77 11.34
CA HIS A 38 -11.64 -8.15 11.38
C HIS A 38 -10.96 -8.32 10.02
N GLY A 39 -11.02 -7.28 9.21
CA GLY A 39 -10.33 -7.23 7.93
C GLY A 39 -11.23 -7.43 6.71
N ILE A 40 -10.58 -7.41 5.57
CA ILE A 40 -11.19 -7.53 4.25
C ILE A 40 -11.36 -9.01 3.86
N ASN A 41 -12.43 -9.32 3.13
CA ASN A 41 -12.59 -10.60 2.48
C ASN A 41 -11.36 -10.92 1.59
N PRO A 42 -10.75 -12.13 1.71
CA PRO A 42 -9.53 -12.48 0.97
C PRO A 42 -9.70 -12.38 -0.56
N GLN A 43 -10.85 -12.73 -1.11
CA GLN A 43 -11.12 -12.64 -2.54
C GLN A 43 -11.18 -11.19 -3.01
N LEU A 44 -11.86 -10.32 -2.26
CA LEU A 44 -11.90 -8.89 -2.55
C LEU A 44 -10.50 -8.26 -2.45
N ARG A 45 -9.69 -8.68 -1.47
CA ARG A 45 -8.29 -8.23 -1.34
C ARG A 45 -7.50 -8.50 -2.63
N VAL A 46 -7.57 -9.71 -3.16
CA VAL A 46 -6.88 -10.08 -4.40
C VAL A 46 -7.32 -9.20 -5.56
N VAL A 47 -8.63 -9.03 -5.74
CA VAL A 47 -9.19 -8.18 -6.80
C VAL A 47 -8.69 -6.74 -6.70
N LEU A 48 -8.76 -6.13 -5.51
CA LEU A 48 -8.32 -4.75 -5.31
C LEU A 48 -6.81 -4.59 -5.48
N GLN A 49 -6.01 -5.57 -5.02
CA GLN A 49 -4.56 -5.55 -5.21
C GLN A 49 -4.17 -5.69 -6.70
N ASP A 50 -4.87 -6.49 -7.47
CA ASP A 50 -4.64 -6.58 -8.92
C ASP A 50 -4.99 -5.27 -9.63
N LYS A 51 -6.05 -4.60 -9.23
CA LYS A 51 -6.39 -3.26 -9.71
C LYS A 51 -5.34 -2.23 -9.32
N ALA A 52 -4.79 -2.30 -8.10
CA ALA A 52 -3.71 -1.42 -7.65
C ALA A 52 -2.43 -1.61 -8.47
N ARG A 53 -2.09 -2.86 -8.82
CA ARG A 53 -0.97 -3.16 -9.72
C ARG A 53 -1.20 -2.55 -11.11
N SER A 54 -2.38 -2.73 -11.67
CA SER A 54 -2.74 -2.18 -12.98
C SER A 54 -2.71 -0.64 -13.00
N ALA A 55 -3.07 0.00 -11.88
CA ALA A 55 -3.00 1.45 -11.71
C ALA A 55 -1.59 1.96 -11.35
N ASN A 56 -0.63 1.06 -11.14
CA ASN A 56 0.73 1.38 -10.71
C ASN A 56 0.79 2.16 -9.39
N VAL A 57 -0.01 1.74 -8.41
CA VAL A 57 -0.06 2.32 -7.04
C VAL A 57 0.19 1.28 -5.96
N PHE A 58 0.50 0.04 -6.33
CA PHE A 58 0.71 -1.07 -5.41
C PHE A 58 2.04 -0.95 -4.66
N ALA A 59 2.01 -1.32 -3.37
CA ALA A 59 3.17 -1.41 -2.48
C ALA A 59 4.04 -0.13 -2.43
N PRO A 60 3.45 1.06 -2.20
CA PRO A 60 4.20 2.32 -2.26
C PRO A 60 5.28 2.45 -1.19
N THR A 61 5.17 1.70 -0.08
CA THR A 61 6.12 1.71 1.04
C THR A 61 7.16 0.60 0.99
N ALA A 62 7.01 -0.36 0.06
CA ALA A 62 7.97 -1.44 -0.10
C ALA A 62 9.29 -0.92 -0.70
N PRO A 63 10.42 -1.61 -0.43
CA PRO A 63 11.69 -1.30 -1.08
C PRO A 63 11.58 -1.44 -2.60
N LYS A 64 12.30 -0.59 -3.33
CA LYS A 64 12.27 -0.57 -4.80
C LYS A 64 12.65 -1.91 -5.42
N GLU A 65 13.62 -2.61 -4.83
CA GLU A 65 14.06 -3.94 -5.25
C GLU A 65 12.99 -5.04 -5.11
N PHE A 66 11.96 -4.79 -4.29
CA PHE A 66 10.82 -5.69 -4.07
C PHE A 66 9.49 -5.15 -4.65
N GLY A 67 9.57 -4.27 -5.62
CA GLY A 67 8.41 -3.75 -6.34
C GLY A 67 7.85 -2.43 -5.82
N GLY A 68 8.50 -1.82 -4.82
CA GLY A 68 8.15 -0.48 -4.34
C GLY A 68 8.64 0.63 -5.26
N HIS A 69 8.39 1.87 -4.86
CA HIS A 69 8.64 3.06 -5.68
C HIS A 69 9.84 3.90 -5.21
N GLY A 70 10.50 3.52 -4.13
CA GLY A 70 11.67 4.21 -3.61
C GLY A 70 11.39 5.57 -2.97
N PHE A 71 10.18 5.82 -2.52
CA PHE A 71 9.79 7.06 -1.83
C PHE A 71 10.41 7.16 -0.44
N ASN A 72 10.83 8.37 -0.07
CA ASN A 72 11.23 8.68 1.30
C ASN A 72 9.99 8.79 2.22
N HIS A 73 10.20 8.93 3.54
CA HIS A 73 9.12 8.95 4.51
C HIS A 73 8.16 10.14 4.34
N VAL A 74 8.64 11.30 3.89
CA VAL A 74 7.79 12.48 3.65
C VAL A 74 6.84 12.21 2.48
N ALA A 75 7.35 11.66 1.39
CA ALA A 75 6.53 11.25 0.25
C ALA A 75 5.53 10.15 0.63
N GLN A 76 5.99 9.15 1.39
CA GLN A 76 5.12 8.08 1.88
C GLN A 76 3.97 8.61 2.74
N ALA A 77 4.20 9.62 3.60
CA ALA A 77 3.15 10.20 4.41
C ALA A 77 2.00 10.77 3.56
N VAL A 78 2.33 11.50 2.50
CA VAL A 78 1.35 12.07 1.57
C VAL A 78 0.59 10.97 0.82
N ILE A 79 1.29 9.94 0.38
CA ILE A 79 0.70 8.80 -0.34
C ILE A 79 -0.23 8.00 0.57
N LEU A 80 0.19 7.76 1.81
CA LEU A 80 -0.60 7.03 2.80
C LEU A 80 -1.85 7.81 3.21
N GLU A 81 -1.79 9.14 3.28
CA GLU A 81 -2.97 9.98 3.50
C GLU A 81 -4.03 9.73 2.44
N GLU A 82 -3.64 9.68 1.16
CA GLU A 82 -4.57 9.38 0.07
C GLU A 82 -5.10 7.94 0.14
N SER A 83 -4.27 6.97 0.50
CA SER A 83 -4.71 5.58 0.67
C SER A 83 -5.74 5.42 1.78
N GLY A 84 -5.59 6.19 2.85
CA GLY A 84 -6.46 6.18 4.02
C GLY A 84 -7.83 6.84 3.84
N ARG A 85 -8.15 7.35 2.65
CA ARG A 85 -9.49 7.88 2.32
C ARG A 85 -10.57 6.79 2.33
N SER A 86 -10.18 5.54 2.25
CA SER A 86 -11.03 4.36 2.43
C SER A 86 -10.39 3.40 3.43
N LEU A 87 -11.21 2.76 4.27
CA LEU A 87 -10.73 1.69 5.17
C LEU A 87 -10.15 0.50 4.39
N LEU A 88 -10.53 0.31 3.14
CA LEU A 88 -10.00 -0.73 2.25
C LEU A 88 -8.69 -0.31 1.57
N GLY A 89 -8.40 0.98 1.48
CA GLY A 89 -7.31 1.54 0.70
C GLY A 89 -5.94 0.97 1.04
N PRO A 90 -5.51 1.01 2.32
CA PRO A 90 -4.21 0.47 2.71
C PRO A 90 -4.04 -1.01 2.37
N THR A 91 -5.07 -1.82 2.54
CA THR A 91 -5.03 -3.25 2.19
C THR A 91 -5.01 -3.46 0.67
N ALA A 92 -5.79 -2.68 -0.08
CA ALA A 92 -5.79 -2.71 -1.55
C ALA A 92 -4.42 -2.38 -2.13
N MET A 93 -3.69 -1.47 -1.49
CA MET A 93 -2.36 -1.04 -1.92
C MET A 93 -1.22 -1.82 -1.26
N ASN A 94 -1.49 -2.82 -0.43
CA ASN A 94 -0.50 -3.60 0.32
C ASN A 94 0.42 -2.73 1.21
N CYS A 95 -0.16 -1.72 1.84
CA CYS A 95 0.53 -0.83 2.78
C CYS A 95 -0.20 -0.72 4.13
N ALA A 96 -1.03 -1.71 4.47
CA ALA A 96 -1.71 -1.79 5.76
C ALA A 96 -0.79 -2.34 6.85
N ALA A 97 -1.03 -1.93 8.09
CA ALA A 97 -0.45 -2.58 9.25
C ALA A 97 -1.05 -3.99 9.44
N PRO A 98 -0.29 -4.98 9.92
CA PRO A 98 1.11 -4.93 10.32
C PRO A 98 2.11 -5.14 9.16
N ASP A 99 1.63 -5.50 7.98
CA ASP A 99 2.46 -5.90 6.82
C ASP A 99 3.48 -4.82 6.43
N GLU A 100 3.05 -3.57 6.39
CA GLU A 100 3.93 -2.45 6.03
C GLU A 100 5.13 -2.32 6.99
N GLY A 101 4.88 -2.36 8.29
CA GLY A 101 5.93 -2.30 9.30
C GLY A 101 6.87 -3.51 9.24
N ASN A 102 6.33 -4.69 9.00
CA ASN A 102 7.10 -5.92 8.88
C ASN A 102 7.95 -5.97 7.60
N ILE A 103 7.46 -5.42 6.49
CA ILE A 103 8.25 -5.22 5.27
C ILE A 103 9.48 -4.36 5.58
N LEU A 104 9.30 -3.23 6.26
CA LEU A 104 10.40 -2.34 6.63
C LEU A 104 11.40 -3.03 7.57
N LEU A 105 10.91 -3.76 8.58
CA LEU A 105 11.74 -4.50 9.52
C LEU A 105 12.59 -5.56 8.81
N LEU A 106 11.97 -6.41 8.01
CA LEU A 106 12.65 -7.46 7.26
C LEU A 106 13.67 -6.89 6.27
N HIS A 107 13.33 -5.77 5.63
CA HIS A 107 14.27 -5.10 4.73
C HIS A 107 15.55 -4.65 5.45
N LYS A 108 15.43 -4.18 6.70
CA LYS A 108 16.56 -3.68 7.48
C LYS A 108 17.42 -4.77 8.07
N ILE A 109 16.84 -5.85 8.60
CA ILE A 109 17.56 -6.81 9.46
C ILE A 109 17.55 -8.25 8.99
N ALA A 110 16.73 -8.63 8.02
CA ALA A 110 16.63 -10.01 7.58
C ALA A 110 17.88 -10.49 6.81
N THR A 111 18.24 -11.75 7.01
CA THR A 111 19.24 -12.43 6.19
C THR A 111 18.76 -12.61 4.75
N PRO A 112 19.65 -12.89 3.78
CA PRO A 112 19.23 -13.15 2.39
C PRO A 112 18.16 -14.24 2.27
N ASP A 113 18.29 -15.33 3.00
CA ASP A 113 17.32 -16.44 3.00
C ASP A 113 15.97 -16.00 3.58
N GLN A 114 15.98 -15.23 4.67
CA GLN A 114 14.75 -14.67 5.26
C GLN A 114 14.09 -13.66 4.34
N ARG A 115 14.86 -12.85 3.62
CA ARG A 115 14.33 -11.92 2.62
C ARG A 115 13.62 -12.66 1.49
N ALA A 116 14.25 -13.71 0.97
CA ALA A 116 13.64 -14.52 -0.08
C ALA A 116 12.36 -15.23 0.39
N LYS A 117 12.39 -15.75 1.62
CA LYS A 117 11.30 -16.55 2.17
C LYS A 117 10.11 -15.72 2.66
N TYR A 118 10.35 -14.53 3.22
CA TYR A 118 9.32 -13.72 3.89
C TYR A 118 9.13 -12.34 3.26
N LEU A 119 10.21 -11.57 3.06
CA LEU A 119 10.10 -10.18 2.57
C LEU A 119 9.57 -10.11 1.15
N ALA A 120 10.11 -10.91 0.24
CA ALA A 120 9.70 -10.89 -1.15
C ALA A 120 8.21 -11.24 -1.33
N PRO A 121 7.69 -12.36 -0.79
CA PRO A 121 6.27 -12.67 -0.94
C PRO A 121 5.36 -11.71 -0.16
N LEU A 122 5.79 -11.18 0.99
CA LEU A 122 5.03 -10.17 1.74
C LEU A 122 4.92 -8.86 0.94
N SER A 123 6.02 -8.42 0.33
CA SER A 123 6.05 -7.22 -0.52
C SER A 123 5.17 -7.35 -1.77
N ARG A 124 5.01 -8.57 -2.29
CA ARG A 124 4.12 -8.86 -3.42
C ARG A 124 2.66 -9.12 -3.02
N GLY A 125 2.34 -9.10 -1.73
CA GLY A 125 0.99 -9.38 -1.24
C GLY A 125 0.56 -10.84 -1.34
N GLU A 126 1.50 -11.76 -1.58
CA GLU A 126 1.23 -13.20 -1.67
C GLU A 126 0.94 -13.83 -0.30
N ILE A 127 1.57 -13.29 0.73
CA ILE A 127 1.36 -13.66 2.13
C ILE A 127 1.04 -12.42 2.96
N ARG A 128 0.55 -12.64 4.17
CA ARG A 128 0.35 -11.63 5.20
C ARG A 128 1.05 -12.01 6.49
N SER A 129 1.37 -11.01 7.29
CA SER A 129 2.00 -11.20 8.61
C SER A 129 1.00 -11.07 9.77
#